data_b45f2cbe0abc047ff4e1c31ec5301c99
#
_entry.id   b45f2cbe0abc047ff4e1c31ec5301c99
#
_cell.length_a   1.000
_cell.length_b   1.000
_cell.length_c   1.000
_cell.angle_alpha   90.00
_cell.angle_beta   90.00
_cell.angle_gamma   90.00
#
_symmetry.space_group_name_H-M   'P 1'
#
loop_
_entity.id
_entity.type
_entity.pdbx_description
1 polymer ?
#
loop_
_entity_poly.entity_id
_entity_poly.type
_entity_poly.pdbx_seq_one_letter_code
_entity_poly.pdbx_strand_id
1 'polypeptide(L)'
;MPEKQYLILLDIDARKRHYHVTETGKIIKFVVQLEIKTANMWKEVIRYDCAHDYAHKDCYNIRGQCRKINLYLDYEDALTLADDDINENWEIYREKFLRGDFP
;
A
#
# COMPACT_ATOMS: atom_id res chain seq x y z
N MET A 1 -15.72 -13.86 -9.84
CA MET A 1 -15.80 -13.04 -8.62
C MET A 1 -15.52 -11.60 -8.97
N PRO A 2 -16.27 -10.65 -8.41
CA PRO A 2 -15.99 -9.24 -8.68
C PRO A 2 -14.62 -8.84 -8.19
N GLU A 3 -13.87 -8.15 -9.05
CA GLU A 3 -12.60 -7.56 -8.65
C GLU A 3 -12.51 -6.13 -9.16
N LYS A 4 -11.80 -5.29 -8.44
CA LYS A 4 -11.48 -3.93 -8.81
C LYS A 4 -9.97 -3.72 -8.80
N GLN A 5 -9.49 -3.02 -9.82
CA GLN A 5 -8.07 -2.73 -9.97
C GLN A 5 -7.92 -1.36 -10.61
N TYR A 6 -7.19 -0.45 -9.96
CA TYR A 6 -6.96 0.88 -10.51
C TYR A 6 -5.68 1.52 -9.96
N LEU A 7 -5.21 2.54 -10.68
CA LEU A 7 -4.08 3.37 -10.30
C LEU A 7 -4.57 4.80 -10.16
N ILE A 8 -4.18 5.46 -9.08
CA ILE A 8 -4.45 6.89 -8.86
C ILE A 8 -3.13 7.62 -8.82
N LEU A 9 -2.94 8.57 -9.74
CA LEU A 9 -1.77 9.42 -9.73
C LEU A 9 -1.95 10.48 -8.63
N LEU A 10 -1.03 10.50 -7.67
CA LEU A 10 -1.05 11.45 -6.54
C LEU A 10 -0.19 12.67 -6.85
N ASP A 11 0.88 12.47 -7.59
CA ASP A 11 1.81 13.49 -8.08
C ASP A 11 2.53 12.92 -9.29
N ILE A 12 3.35 13.70 -9.95
CA ILE A 12 4.13 13.24 -11.10
C ILE A 12 5.03 12.04 -10.76
N ASP A 13 5.46 11.94 -9.51
CA ASP A 13 6.36 10.90 -9.02
C ASP A 13 5.72 10.01 -7.94
N ALA A 14 4.42 10.08 -7.73
CA ALA A 14 3.73 9.32 -6.69
C ALA A 14 2.40 8.80 -7.20
N ARG A 15 2.10 7.54 -6.89
CA ARG A 15 0.83 6.93 -7.25
C ARG A 15 0.39 5.88 -6.23
N LYS A 16 -0.92 5.65 -6.17
CA LYS A 16 -1.52 4.59 -5.37
C LYS A 16 -2.07 3.50 -6.27
N ARG A 17 -1.66 2.28 -6.03
CA ARG A 17 -2.19 1.08 -6.68
C ARG A 17 -3.21 0.44 -5.76
N HIS A 18 -4.39 0.13 -6.30
CA HIS A 18 -5.47 -0.49 -5.54
C HIS A 18 -5.95 -1.75 -6.26
N TYR A 19 -6.12 -2.83 -5.50
CA TYR A 19 -6.68 -4.08 -5.99
C TYR A 19 -7.46 -4.74 -4.87
N HIS A 20 -8.67 -5.22 -5.16
CA HIS A 20 -9.37 -6.08 -4.22
C HIS A 20 -10.34 -7.01 -4.95
N VAL A 21 -10.65 -8.12 -4.28
CA VAL A 21 -11.60 -9.11 -4.74
C VAL A 21 -12.68 -9.28 -3.66
N THR A 22 -13.95 -9.25 -4.09
CA THR A 22 -15.08 -9.53 -3.20
C THR A 22 -15.71 -10.87 -3.54
N GLU A 23 -16.20 -11.56 -2.52
CA GLU A 23 -16.99 -12.77 -2.67
C GLU A 23 -18.13 -12.73 -1.67
N THR A 24 -19.37 -12.82 -2.15
CA THR A 24 -20.56 -12.76 -1.29
C THR A 24 -20.57 -11.52 -0.40
N GLY A 25 -20.18 -10.37 -0.98
CA GLY A 25 -20.14 -9.08 -0.28
C GLY A 25 -18.98 -8.88 0.68
N LYS A 26 -18.04 -9.81 0.72
CA LYS A 26 -16.87 -9.72 1.63
C LYS A 26 -15.58 -9.59 0.85
N ILE A 27 -14.65 -8.80 1.38
CA ILE A 27 -13.29 -8.71 0.84
C ILE A 27 -12.55 -9.99 1.17
N ILE A 28 -12.11 -10.72 0.15
CA ILE A 28 -11.33 -11.95 0.31
C ILE A 28 -9.87 -11.78 -0.05
N LYS A 29 -9.52 -10.69 -0.75
CA LYS A 29 -8.16 -10.39 -1.13
C LYS A 29 -8.04 -8.89 -1.40
N PHE A 30 -6.93 -8.29 -0.98
CA PHE A 30 -6.67 -6.88 -1.30
C PHE A 30 -5.17 -6.58 -1.35
N VAL A 31 -4.83 -5.56 -2.11
CA VAL A 31 -3.52 -4.90 -2.14
C VAL A 31 -3.77 -3.41 -2.29
N VAL A 32 -3.20 -2.60 -1.41
CA VAL A 32 -3.15 -1.14 -1.58
C VAL A 32 -1.70 -0.72 -1.39
N GLN A 33 -1.14 -0.02 -2.37
CA GLN A 33 0.30 0.22 -2.41
C GLN A 33 0.60 1.65 -2.81
N LEU A 34 1.49 2.29 -2.06
CA LEU A 34 2.07 3.57 -2.44
C LEU A 34 3.36 3.30 -3.21
N GLU A 35 3.49 3.91 -4.38
CA GLU A 35 4.66 3.80 -5.23
C GLU A 35 5.23 5.19 -5.52
N ILE A 36 6.54 5.30 -5.48
CA ILE A 36 7.29 6.52 -5.78
C ILE A 36 8.23 6.25 -6.95
N LYS A 37 8.30 7.19 -7.89
CA LYS A 37 9.18 7.09 -9.04
C LYS A 37 10.53 7.71 -8.71
N THR A 38 11.59 6.91 -8.80
CA THR A 38 12.97 7.35 -8.64
C THR A 38 13.81 6.76 -9.78
N ALA A 39 14.71 7.55 -10.38
CA ALA A 39 15.57 7.10 -11.47
C ALA A 39 14.75 6.43 -12.59
N ASN A 40 13.59 6.99 -12.93
CA ASN A 40 12.64 6.48 -13.93
C ASN A 40 12.05 5.10 -13.62
N MET A 41 12.11 4.67 -12.37
CA MET A 41 11.52 3.40 -11.93
C MET A 41 10.53 3.63 -10.79
N TRP A 42 9.37 2.97 -10.87
CA TRP A 42 8.41 2.96 -9.78
C TRP A 42 8.86 1.96 -8.72
N LYS A 43 8.93 2.43 -7.46
CA LYS A 43 9.34 1.62 -6.32
C LYS A 43 8.25 1.58 -5.27
N GLU A 44 8.09 0.42 -4.62
CA GLU A 44 7.16 0.26 -3.50
C GLU A 44 7.67 1.03 -2.29
N VAL A 45 6.78 1.80 -1.66
CA VAL A 45 7.06 2.54 -0.42
C VAL A 45 6.31 1.90 0.74
N ILE A 46 5.02 1.67 0.56
CA ILE A 46 4.15 0.97 1.51
C ILE A 46 3.28 0.01 0.73
N ARG A 47 3.10 -1.19 1.26
CA ARG A 47 2.18 -2.17 0.71
C ARG A 47 1.31 -2.74 1.83
N TYR A 48 0.02 -2.51 1.73
CA TYR A 48 -0.97 -3.19 2.56
C TYR A 48 -1.51 -4.36 1.77
N ASP A 49 -1.43 -5.56 2.32
CA ASP A 49 -2.04 -6.74 1.69
C ASP A 49 -2.38 -7.82 2.71
N CYS A 50 -2.88 -8.94 2.22
CA CYS A 50 -3.32 -10.06 3.04
C CYS A 50 -2.65 -11.38 2.63
N ALA A 51 -1.47 -11.33 2.04
CA ALA A 51 -0.70 -12.54 1.77
C ALA A 51 -0.45 -13.29 3.08
N HIS A 52 -0.42 -14.61 3.02
CA HIS A 52 -0.27 -15.48 4.19
C HIS A 52 -1.48 -15.46 5.15
N ASP A 53 -2.67 -15.08 4.64
CA ASP A 53 -3.96 -15.17 5.35
C ASP A 53 -4.11 -14.20 6.53
N TYR A 54 -3.37 -13.09 6.56
CA TYR A 54 -3.60 -12.03 7.53
C TYR A 54 -3.28 -10.66 6.93
N ALA A 55 -3.97 -9.63 7.44
CA ALA A 55 -3.76 -8.27 6.98
C ALA A 55 -2.46 -7.71 7.56
N HIS A 56 -1.57 -7.23 6.71
CA HIS A 56 -0.29 -6.66 7.13
C HIS A 56 0.11 -5.45 6.29
N LYS A 57 1.07 -4.70 6.81
CA LYS A 57 1.66 -3.54 6.17
C LYS A 57 3.15 -3.78 6.02
N ASP A 58 3.64 -3.70 4.79
CA ASP A 58 5.06 -3.75 4.49
C ASP A 58 5.55 -2.33 4.23
N CYS A 59 6.55 -1.89 4.99
CA CYS A 59 7.18 -0.58 4.82
C CYS A 59 8.56 -0.78 4.22
N TYR A 60 8.84 -0.04 3.14
CA TYR A 60 10.14 -0.11 2.45
C TYR A 60 10.87 1.21 2.56
N ASN A 61 12.19 1.18 2.51
CA ASN A 61 13.01 2.37 2.33
C ASN A 61 13.72 2.30 0.97
N ILE A 62 14.40 3.38 0.59
CA ILE A 62 15.04 3.47 -0.72
C ILE A 62 16.16 2.44 -0.92
N ARG A 63 16.67 1.86 0.17
CA ARG A 63 17.70 0.81 0.14
C ARG A 63 17.12 -0.57 -0.10
N GLY A 64 15.79 -0.68 -0.22
CA GLY A 64 15.11 -1.96 -0.44
C GLY A 64 14.90 -2.79 0.82
N GLN A 65 15.17 -2.24 2.00
CA GLN A 65 14.87 -2.92 3.25
C GLN A 65 13.38 -2.90 3.51
N CYS A 66 12.86 -3.95 4.13
CA CYS A 66 11.42 -4.10 4.40
C CYS A 66 11.16 -4.33 5.87
N ARG A 67 10.15 -3.66 6.39
CA ARG A 67 9.64 -3.86 7.74
C ARG A 67 8.17 -4.25 7.65
N LYS A 68 7.83 -5.44 8.18
CA LYS A 68 6.47 -5.98 8.14
C LYS A 68 5.77 -5.74 9.47
N ILE A 69 4.52 -5.29 9.40
CA ILE A 69 3.69 -5.01 10.57
C ILE A 69 2.38 -5.77 10.43
N ASN A 70 2.04 -6.61 11.42
CA ASN A 70 0.72 -7.24 11.49
C ASN A 70 -0.29 -6.20 11.97
N LEU A 71 -1.40 -6.05 11.24
CA LEU A 71 -2.40 -5.04 11.56
C LEU A 71 -3.42 -5.52 12.59
N TYR A 72 -3.59 -6.84 12.74
CA TYR A 72 -4.60 -7.45 13.63
C TYR A 72 -6.01 -6.95 13.33
N LEU A 73 -6.32 -6.75 12.05
CA LEU A 73 -7.61 -6.29 11.55
C LEU A 73 -8.19 -7.28 10.56
N ASP A 74 -9.51 -7.29 10.41
CA ASP A 74 -10.12 -7.98 9.29
C ASP A 74 -9.79 -7.26 7.98
N TYR A 75 -10.09 -7.89 6.84
CA TYR A 75 -9.69 -7.35 5.54
C TYR A 75 -10.42 -6.06 5.17
N GLU A 76 -11.68 -5.92 5.57
CA GLU A 76 -12.45 -4.71 5.28
C GLU A 76 -11.90 -3.50 6.04
N ASP A 77 -11.64 -3.66 7.32
CA ASP A 77 -11.05 -2.60 8.14
C ASP A 77 -9.63 -2.28 7.69
N ALA A 78 -8.85 -3.29 7.34
CA ALA A 78 -7.49 -3.11 6.83
C ALA A 78 -7.48 -2.37 5.50
N LEU A 79 -8.41 -2.68 4.59
CA LEU A 79 -8.53 -2.00 3.31
C LEU A 79 -8.88 -0.53 3.50
N THR A 80 -9.84 -0.24 4.38
CA THR A 80 -10.24 1.14 4.71
C THR A 80 -9.06 1.91 5.31
N LEU A 81 -8.37 1.31 6.28
CA LEU A 81 -7.18 1.90 6.89
C LEU A 81 -6.11 2.21 5.83
N ALA A 82 -5.87 1.27 4.91
CA ALA A 82 -4.86 1.42 3.88
C ALA A 82 -5.16 2.62 2.96
N ASP A 83 -6.40 2.73 2.50
CA ASP A 83 -6.82 3.84 1.65
C ASP A 83 -6.68 5.18 2.37
N ASP A 84 -7.20 5.27 3.59
CA ASP A 84 -7.17 6.51 4.37
C ASP A 84 -5.73 6.91 4.71
N ASP A 85 -4.91 5.97 5.13
CA ASP A 85 -3.53 6.22 5.53
C ASP A 85 -2.71 6.75 4.35
N ILE A 86 -2.77 6.09 3.21
CA ILE A 86 -2.02 6.51 2.03
C ILE A 86 -2.53 7.85 1.51
N ASN A 87 -3.85 8.04 1.44
CA ASN A 87 -4.42 9.31 0.98
C ASN A 87 -4.01 10.49 1.85
N GLU A 88 -3.93 10.29 3.16
CA GLU A 88 -3.60 11.35 4.10
C GLU A 88 -2.10 11.59 4.25
N ASN A 89 -1.27 10.56 4.10
CA ASN A 89 0.13 10.59 4.53
C ASN A 89 1.15 10.31 3.42
N TRP A 90 0.74 10.18 2.16
CA TRP A 90 1.66 9.79 1.08
C TRP A 90 2.86 10.74 0.93
N GLU A 91 2.67 12.05 1.18
CA GLU A 91 3.76 13.03 1.06
C GLU A 91 4.83 12.81 2.14
N ILE A 92 4.40 12.56 3.38
CA ILE A 92 5.30 12.27 4.50
C ILE A 92 6.03 10.95 4.23
N TYR A 93 5.31 9.95 3.72
CA TYR A 93 5.89 8.64 3.41
C TYR A 93 6.90 8.71 2.28
N ARG A 94 6.63 9.51 1.26
CA ARG A 94 7.59 9.77 0.18
C ARG A 94 8.89 10.37 0.73
N GLU A 95 8.79 11.37 1.60
CA GLU A 95 9.95 12.01 2.22
C GLU A 95 10.79 11.03 3.03
N LYS A 96 10.15 10.25 3.89
CA LYS A 96 10.83 9.24 4.70
C LYS A 96 11.53 8.20 3.84
N PHE A 97 10.84 7.69 2.84
CA PHE A 97 11.38 6.71 1.90
C PHE A 97 12.67 7.23 1.24
N LEU A 98 12.62 8.45 0.71
CA LEU A 98 13.75 9.05 -0.01
C LEU A 98 14.95 9.34 0.91
N ARG A 99 14.70 9.59 2.19
CA ARG A 99 15.78 9.78 3.18
C ARG A 99 16.42 8.45 3.63
N GLY A 100 15.84 7.32 3.26
CA GLY A 100 16.29 6.02 3.73
C GLY A 100 15.64 5.56 5.02
N ASP A 101 14.62 6.26 5.50
CA ASP A 101 13.84 5.89 6.68
C ASP A 101 12.64 5.03 6.27
N PHE A 102 12.11 4.26 7.22
CA PHE A 102 10.83 3.57 7.01
C PHE A 102 9.67 4.55 7.17
N PRO A 103 8.70 4.50 6.25
CA PRO A 103 7.50 5.32 6.35
C PRO A 103 6.56 4.91 7.48
#